data_1a205ef456a49c3270dff85c3e20366c
#
_entry.id   1a205ef456a49c3270dff85c3e20366c
#
_cell.length_a   1.000
_cell.length_b   1.000
_cell.length_c   1.000
_cell.angle_alpha   90.00
_cell.angle_beta   90.00
_cell.angle_gamma   90.00
#
_symmetry.space_group_name_H-M   'P 1'
#
loop_
_entity.id
_entity.type
_entity.pdbx_description
1 polymer ?
#
loop_
_entity_poly.entity_id
_entity_poly.type
_entity_poly.pdbx_seq_one_letter_code
_entity_poly.pdbx_strand_id
1 'polypeptide(L)'
;HVPVRVREIGPKRYAVSGTPTDCVLLAAKQIIPGMDSTPVDLVLSGVNRGSNVGDDISYSGTVAGAMEATVLNIPAVALSQLFYD
;
A
#
# COMPACT_ATOMS: atom_id res chain seq x y z
N HIS A 1 17.04 11.90 -4.34
CA HIS A 1 15.69 11.87 -3.76
C HIS A 1 14.65 12.22 -4.83
N VAL A 2 13.70 11.33 -5.04
CA VAL A 2 12.62 11.54 -6.00
C VAL A 2 11.34 11.81 -5.22
N PRO A 3 10.67 12.96 -5.46
CA PRO A 3 9.42 13.24 -4.77
C PRO A 3 8.36 12.20 -5.10
N VAL A 4 7.60 11.81 -4.10
CA VAL A 4 6.45 10.94 -4.30
C VAL A 4 5.28 11.80 -4.77
N ARG A 5 4.61 11.35 -5.83
CA ARG A 5 3.46 12.05 -6.40
C ARG A 5 2.19 11.30 -6.07
N VAL A 6 1.16 12.04 -5.70
CA VAL A 6 -0.14 11.49 -5.39
C VAL A 6 -1.16 12.11 -6.33
N ARG A 7 -2.01 11.29 -6.92
CA ARG A 7 -3.07 11.76 -7.81
C ARG A 7 -4.37 11.05 -7.46
N GLU A 8 -5.42 11.82 -7.25
CA GLU A 8 -6.75 11.25 -7.05
C GLU A 8 -7.31 10.81 -8.41
N ILE A 9 -7.70 9.53 -8.51
CA ILE A 9 -8.19 8.94 -9.76
C ILE A 9 -9.66 8.56 -9.67
N GLY A 10 -10.30 8.80 -8.55
CA GLY A 10 -11.70 8.51 -8.33
C GLY A 10 -12.03 8.71 -6.87
N PRO A 11 -13.31 8.60 -6.48
CA PRO A 11 -13.69 8.77 -5.08
C PRO A 11 -12.94 7.79 -4.18
N LYS A 12 -12.18 8.32 -3.23
CA LYS A 12 -11.36 7.53 -2.28
C LYS A 12 -10.37 6.59 -2.97
N ARG A 13 -9.92 6.97 -4.17
CA ARG A 13 -8.95 6.18 -4.94
C ARG A 13 -7.81 7.08 -5.38
N TYR A 14 -6.58 6.64 -5.12
CA TYR A 14 -5.39 7.44 -5.37
C TYR A 14 -4.31 6.61 -6.05
N ALA A 15 -3.60 7.22 -6.96
CA ALA A 15 -2.39 6.65 -7.55
C ALA A 15 -1.19 7.33 -6.92
N VAL A 16 -0.23 6.54 -6.47
CA VAL A 16 0.96 7.03 -5.80
C VAL A 16 2.20 6.55 -6.54
N SER A 17 3.09 7.46 -6.89
CA SER A 17 4.34 7.12 -7.56
C SER A 17 5.40 6.74 -6.53
N GLY A 18 5.17 5.63 -5.85
CA GLY A 18 6.07 5.18 -4.81
C GLY A 18 5.90 3.70 -4.54
N THR A 19 6.51 3.25 -3.47
CA THR A 19 6.41 1.86 -3.03
C THR A 19 5.12 1.63 -2.25
N PRO A 20 4.74 0.36 -2.02
CA PRO A 20 3.62 0.07 -1.12
C PRO A 20 3.79 0.68 0.28
N THR A 21 5.02 0.72 0.79
CA THR A 21 5.31 1.39 2.06
C THR A 21 4.96 2.87 2.00
N ASP A 22 5.32 3.55 0.90
CA ASP A 22 4.97 4.95 0.71
C ASP A 22 3.46 5.14 0.66
N CYS A 23 2.75 4.23 0.00
CA CYS A 23 1.29 4.29 -0.08
C CYS A 23 0.65 4.21 1.30
N VAL A 24 1.08 3.28 2.13
CA VAL A 24 0.55 3.12 3.49
C VAL A 24 0.85 4.36 4.32
N LEU A 25 2.08 4.84 4.25
CA LEU A 25 2.51 5.99 5.04
C LEU A 25 1.71 7.25 4.66
N LEU A 26 1.59 7.53 3.37
CA LEU A 26 0.85 8.69 2.89
C LEU A 26 -0.65 8.59 3.21
N ALA A 27 -1.24 7.42 3.01
CA ALA A 27 -2.65 7.22 3.30
C ALA A 27 -2.94 7.45 4.78
N ALA A 28 -2.15 6.84 5.66
CA ALA A 28 -2.39 6.91 7.10
C ALA A 28 -2.07 8.28 7.69
N LYS A 29 -1.08 8.97 7.17
CA LYS A 29 -0.58 10.22 7.77
C LYS A 29 -1.15 11.48 7.13
N GLN A 30 -1.54 11.44 5.87
CA GLN A 30 -1.94 12.65 5.16
C GLN A 30 -3.31 12.56 4.50
N ILE A 31 -3.58 11.51 3.72
CA ILE A 31 -4.78 11.44 2.91
C ILE A 31 -6.03 11.21 3.79
N ILE A 32 -6.02 10.16 4.59
CA ILE A 32 -7.17 9.81 5.41
C ILE A 32 -7.46 10.84 6.48
N PRO A 33 -6.46 11.33 7.24
CA PRO A 33 -6.72 12.41 8.20
C PRO A 33 -7.29 13.67 7.56
N GLY A 34 -6.94 13.96 6.30
CA GLY A 34 -7.49 15.12 5.58
C GLY A 34 -8.91 14.92 5.10
N MET A 35 -9.39 13.69 5.02
CA MET A 35 -10.75 13.37 4.56
C MET A 35 -11.71 13.19 5.73
N ASP A 36 -11.26 12.51 6.77
CA ASP A 36 -12.09 12.01 7.84
C ASP A 36 -11.22 11.83 9.08
N SER A 37 -11.76 12.08 10.24
CA SER A 37 -11.03 11.87 11.49
C SER A 37 -11.18 10.44 12.01
N THR A 38 -11.88 9.57 11.27
CA THR A 38 -12.07 8.18 11.67
C THR A 38 -10.74 7.43 11.62
N PRO A 39 -10.36 6.70 12.66
CA PRO A 39 -9.13 5.91 12.64
C PRO A 39 -9.20 4.79 11.60
N VAL A 40 -8.05 4.41 11.09
CA VAL A 40 -7.93 3.26 10.18
C VAL A 40 -7.93 1.99 11.05
N ASP A 41 -8.87 1.09 10.77
CA ASP A 41 -9.02 -0.15 11.53
C ASP A 41 -8.18 -1.30 10.98
N LEU A 42 -7.94 -1.30 9.66
CA LEU A 42 -7.28 -2.41 9.01
C LEU A 42 -6.65 -1.93 7.69
N VAL A 43 -5.47 -2.42 7.40
CA VAL A 43 -4.80 -2.20 6.11
C VAL A 43 -4.72 -3.52 5.36
N LEU A 44 -5.17 -3.52 4.13
CA LEU A 44 -4.96 -4.63 3.21
C LEU A 44 -3.89 -4.22 2.20
N SER A 45 -2.76 -4.90 2.20
CA SER A 45 -1.67 -4.64 1.28
C SER A 45 -1.63 -5.72 0.21
N GLY A 46 -1.71 -5.33 -1.03
CA GLY A 46 -1.70 -6.22 -2.17
C GLY A 46 -2.69 -5.71 -3.23
N VAL A 47 -2.92 -6.44 -4.29
CA VAL A 47 -2.38 -7.79 -4.54
C VAL A 47 -1.16 -7.63 -5.44
N ASN A 48 -0.07 -8.34 -5.15
CA ASN A 48 1.04 -8.38 -6.06
C ASN A 48 0.70 -9.26 -7.25
N ARG A 49 1.33 -8.99 -8.38
CA ARG A 49 1.15 -9.77 -9.58
C ARG A 49 2.38 -10.62 -9.78
N GLY A 50 2.28 -11.93 -9.46
CA GLY A 50 3.45 -12.77 -9.41
C GLY A 50 3.37 -14.01 -10.23
N SER A 51 4.31 -14.19 -11.14
CA SER A 51 4.69 -15.44 -11.80
C SER A 51 5.83 -15.22 -12.78
N ASN A 52 6.52 -14.09 -12.70
CA ASN A 52 7.63 -13.82 -13.62
C ASN A 52 8.78 -13.16 -12.87
N VAL A 53 9.75 -12.64 -13.59
CA VAL A 53 11.03 -12.17 -13.05
C VAL A 53 10.92 -10.99 -12.08
N GLY A 54 9.88 -10.44 -11.79
CA GLY A 54 9.73 -9.36 -10.81
C GLY A 54 8.96 -9.77 -9.57
N ASP A 55 8.60 -11.05 -9.46
CA ASP A 55 7.67 -11.51 -8.45
C ASP A 55 8.18 -11.32 -7.03
N ASP A 56 9.47 -11.59 -6.79
CA ASP A 56 10.04 -11.44 -5.46
C ASP A 56 9.98 -9.99 -5.00
N ILE A 57 10.19 -9.04 -5.92
CA ILE A 57 10.12 -7.62 -5.61
C ILE A 57 8.69 -7.23 -5.28
N SER A 58 7.72 -7.69 -6.07
CA SER A 58 6.30 -7.40 -5.82
C SER A 58 5.84 -7.98 -4.49
N TYR A 59 6.24 -9.21 -4.20
CA TYR A 59 5.90 -9.87 -2.95
C TYR A 59 6.52 -9.11 -1.76
N SER A 60 7.79 -8.77 -1.85
CA SER A 60 8.48 -8.02 -0.79
C SER A 60 7.82 -6.66 -0.55
N GLY A 61 7.40 -5.97 -1.61
CA GLY A 61 6.69 -4.70 -1.49
C GLY A 61 5.35 -4.86 -0.78
N THR A 62 4.60 -5.92 -1.10
CA THR A 62 3.32 -6.20 -0.47
C THR A 62 3.49 -6.44 1.02
N VAL A 63 4.48 -7.25 1.40
CA VAL A 63 4.78 -7.51 2.80
C VAL A 63 5.28 -6.24 3.50
N ALA A 64 6.14 -5.48 2.85
CA ALA A 64 6.66 -4.23 3.42
C ALA A 64 5.54 -3.23 3.71
N GLY A 65 4.54 -3.13 2.83
CA GLY A 65 3.38 -2.27 3.07
C GLY A 65 2.61 -2.69 4.31
N ALA A 66 2.37 -3.98 4.49
CA ALA A 66 1.70 -4.49 5.68
C ALA A 66 2.54 -4.27 6.94
N MET A 67 3.84 -4.44 6.85
CA MET A 67 4.74 -4.20 7.97
C MET A 67 4.76 -2.74 8.38
N GLU A 68 4.73 -1.82 7.41
CA GLU A 68 4.65 -0.39 7.70
C GLU A 68 3.37 -0.06 8.47
N ALA A 69 2.24 -0.62 8.06
CA ALA A 69 0.99 -0.42 8.78
C ALA A 69 1.11 -0.91 10.23
N THR A 70 1.78 -2.05 10.45
CA THR A 70 1.99 -2.60 11.77
C THR A 70 2.85 -1.66 12.63
N VAL A 71 3.89 -1.06 12.04
CA VAL A 71 4.71 -0.07 12.72
C VAL A 71 3.87 1.14 13.16
N LEU A 72 2.85 1.48 12.40
CA LEU A 72 1.91 2.55 12.74
C LEU A 72 0.80 2.09 13.68
N ASN A 73 0.90 0.88 14.23
CA ASN A 73 -0.08 0.28 15.13
C ASN A 73 -1.43 0.04 14.47
N ILE A 74 -1.44 -0.26 13.17
CA ILE A 74 -2.64 -0.60 12.44
C ILE A 74 -2.59 -2.08 12.05
N PRO A 75 -3.60 -2.89 12.42
CA PRO A 75 -3.65 -4.27 11.95
C PRO A 75 -3.58 -4.34 10.43
N ALA A 76 -2.84 -5.31 9.90
CA ALA A 76 -2.61 -5.40 8.47
C ALA A 76 -2.59 -6.84 7.98
N VAL A 77 -3.01 -7.03 6.72
CA VAL A 77 -2.95 -8.31 6.02
C VAL A 77 -2.26 -8.09 4.68
N ALA A 78 -1.30 -8.94 4.36
CA ALA A 78 -0.64 -8.94 3.06
C ALA A 78 -1.26 -10.03 2.18
N LEU A 79 -1.63 -9.65 0.95
CA LEU A 79 -2.29 -10.54 0.01
C LEU A 79 -1.43 -10.73 -1.22
N SER A 80 -1.20 -11.98 -1.61
CA SER A 80 -0.42 -12.31 -2.80
C SER A 80 -1.27 -13.10 -3.78
N GLN A 81 -0.94 -12.95 -5.05
CA GLN A 81 -1.62 -13.66 -6.11
C GLN A 81 -0.57 -14.35 -6.97
N LEU A 82 -0.79 -15.64 -7.26
CA LEU A 82 0.03 -16.42 -8.15
C LEU A 82 -0.74 -16.71 -9.43
N PHE A 83 -0.06 -16.59 -10.56
CA PHE A 83 -0.60 -16.95 -11.85
C PHE A 83 0.15 -18.17 -12.37
N TYR A 84 -0.59 -19.15 -12.86
CA TYR A 84 -0.03 -20.34 -13.48
C TYR A 84 -0.40 -20.35 -14.96
N ASP A 85 0.59 -20.51 -15.81
CA ASP A 85 0.39 -20.63 -17.24
C ASP A 85 0.15 -22.08 -17.65
#